data_cadc2e115bdfbbfcd4af4b63622a9f81
#
_entry.id   cadc2e115bdfbbfcd4af4b63622a9f81
#
_cell.length_a   1.000
_cell.length_b   1.000
_cell.length_c   1.000
_cell.angle_alpha   90.00
_cell.angle_beta   90.00
_cell.angle_gamma   90.00
#
_symmetry.space_group_name_H-M   'P 1'
#
loop_
_entity.id
_entity.type
_entity.pdbx_description
1 polymer ?
#
loop_
_entity_poly.entity_id
_entity_poly.type
_entity_poly.pdbx_seq_one_letter_code
_entity_poly.pdbx_strand_id
1 'polypeptide(L)'
;TGRHSPLPPAGVLSSLPMGVRRVFEKVSDAVGDTPMVRLRRAVPGFAGEVYAKLEYMNPMGSVKDRIARHMVERALADGRLAPGGTIIEASSGNTAMGLAMMAIEHELRCVMVVRKQTSPEKIDALRAMGVELVLVDGDLPPEHPESYNRMARRLAAEIPGAFFPDQHNDRANNEAHYRSTGPEIWRQMDGRIDWFVAGIGTGGTVSGVARYLKE
;
A
#
# COMPACT_ATOMS: atom_id res chain seq x y z
N THR A 1 41.64 12.09 8.23
CA THR A 1 40.82 12.11 9.46
C THR A 1 39.52 12.83 9.14
N GLY A 2 38.57 12.08 8.55
CA GLY A 2 37.22 12.57 8.26
C GLY A 2 36.40 12.65 9.56
N ARG A 3 35.93 13.83 9.89
CA ARG A 3 34.98 14.03 10.98
C ARG A 3 33.59 13.67 10.44
N HIS A 4 33.06 12.52 10.86
CA HIS A 4 31.64 12.26 10.71
C HIS A 4 30.89 13.06 11.77
N SER A 5 30.08 14.02 11.35
CA SER A 5 29.10 14.67 12.24
C SER A 5 28.00 13.67 12.58
N PRO A 6 27.56 13.55 13.84
CA PRO A 6 26.48 12.67 14.19
C PRO A 6 25.17 13.10 13.50
N LEU A 7 24.39 12.11 13.04
CA LEU A 7 23.05 12.35 12.50
C LEU A 7 22.13 12.98 13.55
N PRO A 8 21.22 13.89 13.19
CA PRO A 8 20.25 14.46 14.11
C PRO A 8 19.27 13.38 14.61
N PRO A 9 18.72 13.52 15.84
CA PRO A 9 17.79 12.54 16.41
C PRO A 9 16.52 12.39 15.57
N ALA A 10 16.01 11.15 15.50
CA ALA A 10 14.77 10.81 14.83
C ALA A 10 13.62 11.68 15.39
N GLY A 11 13.00 12.51 14.58
CA GLY A 11 11.93 13.45 14.97
C GLY A 11 12.14 14.88 14.47
N VAL A 12 13.38 15.27 14.15
CA VAL A 12 13.66 16.62 13.62
C VAL A 12 13.43 16.71 12.10
N LEU A 13 13.31 15.57 11.41
CA LEU A 13 13.19 15.52 9.94
C LEU A 13 11.79 15.86 9.40
N SER A 14 10.75 15.89 10.25
CA SER A 14 9.37 16.15 9.82
C SER A 14 9.03 17.63 9.58
N SER A 15 9.91 18.56 9.96
CA SER A 15 9.69 20.01 9.90
C SER A 15 10.58 20.75 8.89
N LEU A 16 11.31 20.04 8.04
CA LEU A 16 12.25 20.67 7.11
C LEU A 16 11.52 21.27 5.89
N PRO A 17 11.88 22.49 5.45
CA PRO A 17 11.28 23.11 4.27
C PRO A 17 11.55 22.31 3.00
N MET A 18 10.65 22.44 1.99
CA MET A 18 10.82 21.82 0.67
C MET A 18 12.20 22.15 0.08
N GLY A 19 13.00 21.11 -0.18
CA GLY A 19 14.36 21.24 -0.72
C GLY A 19 15.46 20.54 0.09
N VAL A 20 15.17 20.10 1.32
CA VAL A 20 16.11 19.31 2.11
C VAL A 20 16.04 17.85 1.67
N ARG A 21 17.20 17.22 1.45
CA ARG A 21 17.30 15.78 1.17
C ARG A 21 16.64 15.00 2.32
N ARG A 22 15.52 14.33 2.04
CA ARG A 22 14.92 13.40 2.99
C ARG A 22 15.73 12.12 2.97
N VAL A 23 16.34 11.77 4.09
CA VAL A 23 16.92 10.46 4.32
C VAL A 23 15.97 9.70 5.22
N PHE A 24 15.51 8.55 4.78
CA PHE A 24 14.58 7.71 5.52
C PHE A 24 15.33 6.53 6.12
N GLU A 25 14.95 6.11 7.32
CA GLU A 25 15.51 4.93 7.98
C GLU A 25 14.93 3.64 7.37
N LYS A 26 13.69 3.71 6.87
CA LYS A 26 12.93 2.59 6.33
C LYS A 26 12.36 2.93 4.97
N VAL A 27 12.23 1.91 4.12
CA VAL A 27 11.61 2.08 2.78
C VAL A 27 10.14 2.52 2.93
N SER A 28 9.43 2.00 3.92
CA SER A 28 8.04 2.37 4.19
C SER A 28 7.86 3.85 4.58
N ASP A 29 8.88 4.51 5.11
CA ASP A 29 8.82 5.95 5.44
C ASP A 29 8.71 6.84 4.19
N ALA A 30 9.13 6.31 3.03
CA ALA A 30 8.98 6.98 1.74
C ALA A 30 7.59 6.78 1.11
N VAL A 31 6.69 6.01 1.74
CA VAL A 31 5.32 5.83 1.27
C VAL A 31 4.49 7.07 1.54
N GLY A 32 3.82 7.56 0.51
CA GLY A 32 2.99 8.75 0.60
C GLY A 32 3.74 10.03 0.17
N ASP A 33 3.17 11.17 0.47
CA ASP A 33 3.62 12.49 -0.01
C ASP A 33 3.96 12.51 -1.51
N THR A 34 3.25 11.70 -2.29
CA THR A 34 3.46 11.58 -3.73
C THR A 34 3.17 12.90 -4.44
N PRO A 35 3.91 13.25 -5.50
CA PRO A 35 3.69 14.49 -6.23
C PRO A 35 2.32 14.55 -6.90
N MET A 36 1.87 15.79 -7.17
CA MET A 36 0.78 16.06 -8.10
C MET A 36 1.30 16.78 -9.34
N VAL A 37 0.73 16.46 -10.50
CA VAL A 37 1.07 17.09 -11.77
C VAL A 37 -0.18 17.65 -12.44
N ARG A 38 -0.12 18.92 -12.87
CA ARG A 38 -1.17 19.52 -13.67
C ARG A 38 -1.16 18.95 -15.09
N LEU A 39 -2.29 18.40 -15.52
CA LEU A 39 -2.48 17.85 -16.86
C LEU A 39 -2.94 18.95 -17.83
N ARG A 40 -2.02 19.52 -18.59
CA ARG A 40 -2.33 20.65 -19.50
C ARG A 40 -2.89 20.22 -20.84
N ARG A 41 -2.55 19.02 -21.32
CA ARG A 41 -2.87 18.53 -22.67
C ARG A 41 -3.74 17.28 -22.70
N ALA A 42 -3.94 16.63 -21.57
CA ALA A 42 -4.67 15.37 -21.50
C ALA A 42 -6.20 15.53 -21.63
N VAL A 43 -6.71 16.77 -21.41
CA VAL A 43 -8.15 17.06 -21.45
C VAL A 43 -8.38 18.31 -22.33
N PRO A 44 -8.24 18.18 -23.66
CA PRO A 44 -8.41 19.30 -24.56
C PRO A 44 -9.86 19.82 -24.51
N GLY A 45 -10.02 21.15 -24.48
CA GLY A 45 -11.34 21.80 -24.45
C GLY A 45 -12.02 21.87 -23.08
N PHE A 46 -11.41 21.32 -22.03
CA PHE A 46 -11.93 21.47 -20.67
C PHE A 46 -11.51 22.82 -20.08
N ALA A 47 -12.49 23.60 -19.60
CA ALA A 47 -12.26 24.95 -19.08
C ALA A 47 -11.65 24.98 -17.67
N GLY A 48 -11.65 23.84 -16.96
CA GLY A 48 -11.09 23.72 -15.61
C GLY A 48 -9.64 23.25 -15.59
N GLU A 49 -9.14 23.03 -14.40
CA GLU A 49 -7.81 22.48 -14.16
C GLU A 49 -7.91 21.02 -13.72
N VAL A 50 -7.07 20.16 -14.29
CA VAL A 50 -6.99 18.73 -13.94
C VAL A 50 -5.61 18.42 -13.41
N TYR A 51 -5.57 17.73 -12.27
CA TYR A 51 -4.34 17.31 -11.62
C TYR A 51 -4.34 15.79 -11.43
N ALA A 52 -3.19 15.17 -11.60
CA ALA A 52 -2.96 13.75 -11.34
C ALA A 52 -2.03 13.57 -10.14
N LYS A 53 -2.46 12.80 -9.15
CA LYS A 53 -1.60 12.36 -8.05
C LYS A 53 -0.84 11.12 -8.46
N LEU A 54 0.50 11.19 -8.44
CA LEU A 54 1.39 10.20 -9.03
C LEU A 54 1.67 9.05 -8.05
N GLU A 55 0.69 8.19 -7.83
CA GLU A 55 0.79 7.09 -6.86
C GLU A 55 1.80 5.99 -7.25
N TYR A 56 2.23 5.94 -8.52
CA TYR A 56 3.33 5.07 -8.95
C TYR A 56 4.70 5.49 -8.42
N MET A 57 4.80 6.66 -7.80
CA MET A 57 6.03 7.14 -7.13
C MET A 57 6.17 6.64 -5.70
N ASN A 58 5.24 5.86 -5.17
CA ASN A 58 5.48 5.10 -3.95
C ASN A 58 6.58 4.05 -4.17
N PRO A 59 7.28 3.58 -3.13
CA PRO A 59 8.44 2.68 -3.24
C PRO A 59 8.22 1.41 -4.06
N MET A 60 7.07 0.76 -3.92
CA MET A 60 6.70 -0.43 -4.72
C MET A 60 5.89 -0.09 -5.98
N GLY A 61 5.84 1.19 -6.34
CA GLY A 61 5.26 1.65 -7.59
C GLY A 61 3.75 1.78 -7.63
N SER A 62 3.06 1.83 -6.48
CA SER A 62 1.62 1.91 -6.50
C SER A 62 0.97 2.52 -5.25
N VAL A 63 -0.31 2.86 -5.38
CA VAL A 63 -1.18 3.28 -4.29
C VAL A 63 -1.34 2.20 -3.19
N LYS A 64 -1.04 0.93 -3.48
CA LYS A 64 -1.21 -0.19 -2.54
C LYS A 64 -0.16 -0.19 -1.43
N ASP A 65 0.95 0.50 -1.61
CA ASP A 65 1.97 0.66 -0.58
C ASP A 65 1.37 1.33 0.67
N ARG A 66 0.45 2.27 0.47
CA ARG A 66 -0.25 2.96 1.55
C ARG A 66 -1.09 2.03 2.41
N ILE A 67 -1.88 1.17 1.77
CA ILE A 67 -2.72 0.22 2.52
C ILE A 67 -1.88 -0.87 3.16
N ALA A 68 -0.85 -1.37 2.48
CA ALA A 68 0.05 -2.36 3.03
C ALA A 68 0.73 -1.85 4.31
N ARG A 69 1.32 -0.65 4.26
CA ARG A 69 1.90 0.02 5.43
C ARG A 69 0.89 0.15 6.56
N HIS A 70 -0.25 0.78 6.31
CA HIS A 70 -1.23 1.06 7.36
C HIS A 70 -1.81 -0.20 8.00
N MET A 71 -2.12 -1.23 7.19
CA MET A 71 -2.72 -2.47 7.70
C MET A 71 -1.72 -3.28 8.53
N VAL A 72 -0.46 -3.36 8.10
CA VAL A 72 0.59 -4.10 8.82
C VAL A 72 0.98 -3.37 10.10
N GLU A 73 1.28 -2.06 10.04
CA GLU A 73 1.62 -1.28 11.25
C GLU A 73 0.50 -1.32 12.29
N ARG A 74 -0.76 -1.20 11.84
CA ARG A 74 -1.91 -1.31 12.73
C ARG A 74 -2.03 -2.70 13.35
N ALA A 75 -1.85 -3.77 12.56
CA ALA A 75 -1.95 -5.13 13.06
C ALA A 75 -0.84 -5.46 14.08
N LEU A 76 0.37 -4.93 13.88
CA LEU A 76 1.45 -5.02 14.87
C LEU A 76 1.11 -4.23 16.14
N ALA A 77 0.56 -3.02 16.00
CA ALA A 77 0.24 -2.16 17.14
C ALA A 77 -0.92 -2.70 17.98
N ASP A 78 -1.92 -3.33 17.37
CA ASP A 78 -3.09 -3.88 18.07
C ASP A 78 -2.96 -5.38 18.41
N GLY A 79 -1.80 -5.99 18.13
CA GLY A 79 -1.46 -7.37 18.50
C GLY A 79 -2.08 -8.46 17.62
N ARG A 80 -2.77 -8.11 16.52
CA ARG A 80 -3.26 -9.09 15.53
C ARG A 80 -2.15 -9.74 14.74
N LEU A 81 -0.99 -9.10 14.65
CA LEU A 81 0.22 -9.63 14.06
C LEU A 81 1.36 -9.51 15.09
N ALA A 82 1.96 -10.61 15.46
CA ALA A 82 3.10 -10.63 16.38
C ALA A 82 4.41 -10.35 15.62
N PRO A 83 5.47 -9.86 16.30
CA PRO A 83 6.83 -9.87 15.75
C PRO A 83 7.22 -11.27 15.27
N GLY A 84 7.81 -11.38 14.08
CA GLY A 84 8.14 -12.66 13.44
C GLY A 84 6.92 -13.46 12.93
N GLY A 85 5.73 -12.90 13.04
CA GLY A 85 4.48 -13.52 12.58
C GLY A 85 4.38 -13.65 11.05
N THR A 86 3.25 -14.16 10.59
CA THR A 86 3.02 -14.45 9.16
C THR A 86 1.94 -13.57 8.58
N ILE A 87 2.21 -12.90 7.48
CA ILE A 87 1.20 -12.23 6.65
C ILE A 87 0.74 -13.21 5.55
N ILE A 88 -0.57 -13.35 5.38
CA ILE A 88 -1.15 -14.14 4.30
C ILE A 88 -2.16 -13.30 3.54
N GLU A 89 -2.05 -13.23 2.21
CA GLU A 89 -3.03 -12.50 1.38
C GLU A 89 -3.21 -13.21 0.03
N ALA A 90 -4.36 -12.98 -0.59
CA ALA A 90 -4.65 -13.37 -1.96
C ALA A 90 -4.32 -12.22 -2.90
N SER A 91 -3.09 -12.16 -3.38
CA SER A 91 -2.65 -11.11 -4.30
C SER A 91 -1.41 -11.53 -5.10
N SER A 92 -1.42 -11.24 -6.39
CA SER A 92 -0.24 -11.38 -7.27
C SER A 92 0.22 -10.02 -7.82
N GLY A 93 -0.39 -8.94 -7.37
CA GLY A 93 -0.17 -7.60 -7.89
C GLY A 93 0.41 -6.65 -6.85
N ASN A 94 0.02 -5.40 -6.98
CA ASN A 94 0.56 -4.29 -6.20
C ASN A 94 0.40 -4.47 -4.67
N THR A 95 -0.69 -5.07 -4.20
CA THR A 95 -0.87 -5.33 -2.77
C THR A 95 0.15 -6.35 -2.26
N ALA A 96 0.43 -7.41 -3.03
CA ALA A 96 1.45 -8.38 -2.68
C ALA A 96 2.84 -7.73 -2.56
N MET A 97 3.20 -6.84 -3.50
CA MET A 97 4.46 -6.10 -3.46
C MET A 97 4.57 -5.20 -2.23
N GLY A 98 3.50 -4.45 -1.91
CA GLY A 98 3.48 -3.61 -0.71
C GLY A 98 3.58 -4.42 0.59
N LEU A 99 2.85 -5.55 0.68
CA LEU A 99 2.93 -6.45 1.85
C LEU A 99 4.29 -7.12 1.97
N ALA A 100 4.93 -7.49 0.85
CA ALA A 100 6.29 -8.03 0.83
C ALA A 100 7.31 -7.01 1.37
N MET A 101 7.21 -5.74 0.96
CA MET A 101 8.04 -4.65 1.52
C MET A 101 7.89 -4.57 3.03
N MET A 102 6.66 -4.56 3.54
CA MET A 102 6.40 -4.50 4.98
C MET A 102 6.90 -5.76 5.71
N ALA A 103 6.79 -6.93 5.08
CA ALA A 103 7.29 -8.18 5.66
C ALA A 103 8.82 -8.18 5.80
N ILE A 104 9.55 -7.71 4.79
CA ILE A 104 11.01 -7.55 4.87
C ILE A 104 11.39 -6.58 6.00
N GLU A 105 10.73 -5.45 6.07
CA GLU A 105 11.04 -4.39 7.03
C GLU A 105 10.82 -4.80 8.49
N HIS A 106 9.79 -5.62 8.74
CA HIS A 106 9.41 -6.06 10.09
C HIS A 106 9.82 -7.51 10.40
N GLU A 107 10.67 -8.12 9.56
CA GLU A 107 11.14 -9.51 9.73
C GLU A 107 9.98 -10.51 9.84
N LEU A 108 8.94 -10.32 9.04
CA LEU A 108 7.75 -11.16 9.02
C LEU A 108 7.83 -12.19 7.89
N ARG A 109 7.23 -13.34 8.11
CA ARG A 109 6.98 -14.31 7.04
C ARG A 109 5.85 -13.77 6.15
N CYS A 110 5.99 -13.93 4.83
CA CYS A 110 5.00 -13.46 3.86
C CYS A 110 4.59 -14.60 2.93
N VAL A 111 3.32 -14.94 2.93
CA VAL A 111 2.74 -16.01 2.10
C VAL A 111 1.68 -15.40 1.20
N MET A 112 1.86 -15.49 -0.11
CA MET A 112 0.89 -15.00 -1.09
C MET A 112 0.24 -16.16 -1.84
N VAL A 113 -1.08 -16.20 -1.79
CA VAL A 113 -1.84 -17.06 -2.69
C VAL A 113 -1.92 -16.36 -4.04
N VAL A 114 -1.49 -17.06 -5.10
CA VAL A 114 -1.28 -16.50 -6.43
C VAL A 114 -1.90 -17.41 -7.46
N ARG A 115 -2.56 -16.86 -8.47
CA ARG A 115 -3.09 -17.66 -9.57
C ARG A 115 -1.97 -18.19 -10.45
N LYS A 116 -2.07 -19.44 -10.90
CA LYS A 116 -1.10 -20.07 -11.83
C LYS A 116 -0.91 -19.29 -13.13
N GLN A 117 -1.96 -18.57 -13.57
CA GLN A 117 -1.94 -17.73 -14.77
C GLN A 117 -1.25 -16.37 -14.58
N THR A 118 -0.74 -16.09 -13.38
CA THR A 118 0.03 -14.86 -13.12
C THR A 118 1.32 -14.88 -13.94
N SER A 119 1.66 -13.73 -14.52
CA SER A 119 2.86 -13.64 -15.37
C SER A 119 4.14 -14.02 -14.61
N PRO A 120 5.10 -14.69 -15.28
CA PRO A 120 6.35 -15.11 -14.65
C PRO A 120 7.10 -13.96 -13.95
N GLU A 121 7.11 -12.78 -14.55
CA GLU A 121 7.82 -11.62 -14.02
C GLU A 121 7.29 -11.20 -12.65
N LYS A 122 5.96 -11.27 -12.44
CA LYS A 122 5.35 -10.97 -11.13
C LYS A 122 5.67 -12.04 -10.10
N ILE A 123 5.66 -13.30 -10.51
CA ILE A 123 6.03 -14.43 -9.66
C ILE A 123 7.49 -14.30 -9.23
N ASP A 124 8.38 -14.02 -10.16
CA ASP A 124 9.81 -13.89 -9.90
C ASP A 124 10.13 -12.67 -9.04
N ALA A 125 9.44 -11.55 -9.26
CA ALA A 125 9.57 -10.37 -8.39
C ALA A 125 9.18 -10.67 -6.93
N LEU A 126 8.07 -11.36 -6.70
CA LEU A 126 7.65 -11.76 -5.36
C LEU A 126 8.64 -12.75 -4.71
N ARG A 127 9.13 -13.73 -5.47
CA ARG A 127 10.16 -14.66 -5.00
C ARG A 127 11.45 -13.96 -4.63
N ALA A 128 11.89 -13.00 -5.44
CA ALA A 128 13.08 -12.21 -5.17
C ALA A 128 12.97 -11.39 -3.86
N MET A 129 11.75 -11.06 -3.45
CA MET A 129 11.46 -10.42 -2.18
C MET A 129 11.27 -11.41 -1.01
N GLY A 130 11.55 -12.71 -1.22
CA GLY A 130 11.42 -13.73 -0.18
C GLY A 130 9.99 -14.17 0.14
N VAL A 131 9.02 -13.86 -0.73
CA VAL A 131 7.62 -14.25 -0.55
C VAL A 131 7.43 -15.74 -0.86
N GLU A 132 6.78 -16.44 0.04
CA GLU A 132 6.32 -17.81 -0.20
C GLU A 132 5.04 -17.78 -1.06
N LEU A 133 5.02 -18.55 -2.14
CA LEU A 133 3.93 -18.55 -3.08
C LEU A 133 3.13 -19.87 -3.03
N VAL A 134 1.83 -19.73 -2.84
CA VAL A 134 0.86 -20.82 -2.98
C VAL A 134 0.12 -20.63 -4.29
N LEU A 135 0.43 -21.46 -5.28
CA LEU A 135 -0.16 -21.37 -6.62
C LEU A 135 -1.50 -22.12 -6.66
N VAL A 136 -2.56 -21.41 -7.00
CA VAL A 136 -3.91 -21.97 -7.14
C VAL A 136 -4.41 -21.84 -8.57
N ASP A 137 -5.40 -22.64 -8.92
CA ASP A 137 -6.07 -22.56 -10.22
C ASP A 137 -6.91 -21.27 -10.28
N GLY A 138 -6.72 -20.46 -11.31
CA GLY A 138 -7.39 -19.16 -11.47
C GLY A 138 -8.81 -19.25 -11.97
N ASP A 139 -9.21 -20.40 -12.53
CA ASP A 139 -10.51 -20.58 -13.16
C ASP A 139 -11.57 -21.17 -12.21
N LEU A 140 -11.20 -21.39 -10.96
CA LEU A 140 -12.14 -21.88 -9.94
C LEU A 140 -13.16 -20.81 -9.54
N PRO A 141 -14.46 -21.19 -9.44
CA PRO A 141 -15.50 -20.29 -8.98
C PRO A 141 -15.18 -19.72 -7.58
N PRO A 142 -15.62 -18.50 -7.25
CA PRO A 142 -15.35 -17.88 -5.94
C PRO A 142 -15.79 -18.72 -4.73
N GLU A 143 -16.82 -19.56 -4.92
CA GLU A 143 -17.38 -20.44 -3.89
C GLU A 143 -16.56 -21.71 -3.68
N HIS A 144 -15.69 -22.09 -4.62
CA HIS A 144 -14.89 -23.29 -4.52
C HIS A 144 -13.91 -23.21 -3.33
N PRO A 145 -13.76 -24.27 -2.51
CA PRO A 145 -12.87 -24.26 -1.34
C PRO A 145 -11.41 -23.89 -1.65
N GLU A 146 -10.94 -24.25 -2.84
CA GLU A 146 -9.59 -23.94 -3.32
C GLU A 146 -9.51 -22.67 -4.19
N SER A 147 -10.59 -21.88 -4.23
CA SER A 147 -10.56 -20.60 -4.91
C SER A 147 -9.56 -19.67 -4.22
N TYR A 148 -9.02 -18.76 -5.00
CA TYR A 148 -7.98 -17.80 -4.66
C TYR A 148 -8.15 -17.14 -3.27
N ASN A 149 -9.31 -16.54 -3.00
CA ASN A 149 -9.55 -15.87 -1.72
C ASN A 149 -9.83 -16.86 -0.57
N ARG A 150 -10.52 -17.98 -0.85
CA ARG A 150 -10.82 -18.99 0.17
C ARG A 150 -9.58 -19.74 0.61
N MET A 151 -8.66 -20.01 -0.30
CA MET A 151 -7.36 -20.60 0.01
C MET A 151 -6.57 -19.70 0.98
N ALA A 152 -6.49 -18.40 0.72
CA ALA A 152 -5.79 -17.47 1.62
C ALA A 152 -6.43 -17.42 3.01
N ARG A 153 -7.75 -17.36 3.10
CA ARG A 153 -8.48 -17.40 4.38
C ARG A 153 -8.27 -18.72 5.13
N ARG A 154 -8.27 -19.85 4.43
CA ARG A 154 -8.01 -21.15 5.03
C ARG A 154 -6.61 -21.22 5.60
N LEU A 155 -5.59 -20.85 4.83
CA LEU A 155 -4.21 -20.82 5.31
C LEU A 155 -4.03 -19.90 6.51
N ALA A 156 -4.69 -18.74 6.52
CA ALA A 156 -4.65 -17.84 7.66
C ALA A 156 -5.29 -18.43 8.92
N ALA A 157 -6.30 -19.27 8.77
CA ALA A 157 -6.90 -19.98 9.89
C ALA A 157 -6.07 -21.19 10.38
N GLU A 158 -5.33 -21.83 9.48
CA GLU A 158 -4.50 -23.01 9.78
C GLU A 158 -3.12 -22.64 10.37
N ILE A 159 -2.58 -21.47 10.04
CA ILE A 159 -1.28 -21.02 10.53
C ILE A 159 -1.46 -20.19 11.80
N PRO A 160 -0.98 -20.67 12.97
CA PRO A 160 -1.15 -19.94 14.23
C PRO A 160 -0.54 -18.52 14.17
N GLY A 161 -1.32 -17.53 14.60
CA GLY A 161 -0.87 -16.14 14.64
C GLY A 161 -0.72 -15.47 13.26
N ALA A 162 -1.24 -16.08 12.19
CA ALA A 162 -1.22 -15.47 10.88
C ALA A 162 -2.19 -14.27 10.81
N PHE A 163 -1.73 -13.21 10.18
CA PHE A 163 -2.52 -12.03 9.86
C PHE A 163 -2.98 -12.07 8.39
N PHE A 164 -4.28 -11.99 8.19
CA PHE A 164 -4.91 -11.86 6.89
C PHE A 164 -5.43 -10.43 6.71
N PRO A 165 -4.77 -9.59 5.91
CA PRO A 165 -5.17 -8.21 5.68
C PRO A 165 -6.58 -8.05 5.12
N ASP A 166 -7.02 -9.00 4.27
CA ASP A 166 -8.34 -8.98 3.60
C ASP A 166 -8.66 -7.62 2.99
N GLN A 167 -7.83 -7.16 2.07
CA GLN A 167 -7.88 -5.82 1.49
C GLN A 167 -9.25 -5.40 0.93
N HIS A 168 -10.11 -6.36 0.62
CA HIS A 168 -11.45 -6.09 0.08
C HIS A 168 -12.50 -5.80 1.17
N ASN A 169 -12.29 -6.29 2.40
CA ASN A 169 -13.28 -6.23 3.46
C ASN A 169 -12.81 -5.47 4.70
N ASP A 170 -11.51 -5.39 4.97
CA ASP A 170 -11.00 -4.66 6.13
C ASP A 170 -11.09 -3.14 5.91
N ARG A 171 -11.76 -2.47 6.84
CA ARG A 171 -11.90 -1.01 6.85
C ARG A 171 -10.57 -0.26 6.98
N ALA A 172 -9.52 -0.92 7.41
CA ALA A 172 -8.17 -0.36 7.45
C ALA A 172 -7.69 0.11 6.07
N ASN A 173 -8.18 -0.50 4.98
CA ASN A 173 -7.93 -0.02 3.64
C ASN A 173 -8.47 1.41 3.43
N ASN A 174 -9.72 1.66 3.78
CA ASN A 174 -10.34 3.00 3.68
C ASN A 174 -9.64 4.00 4.62
N GLU A 175 -9.34 3.55 5.84
CA GLU A 175 -8.66 4.33 6.89
C GLU A 175 -7.28 4.82 6.42
N ALA A 176 -6.51 3.98 5.73
CA ALA A 176 -5.22 4.34 5.15
C ALA A 176 -5.34 5.58 4.25
N HIS A 177 -6.33 5.61 3.39
CA HIS A 177 -6.55 6.75 2.48
C HIS A 177 -7.15 7.97 3.16
N TYR A 178 -8.02 7.75 4.15
CA TYR A 178 -8.55 8.83 4.97
C TYR A 178 -7.44 9.56 5.74
N ARG A 179 -6.47 8.81 6.29
CA ARG A 179 -5.38 9.36 7.11
C ARG A 179 -4.19 9.89 6.31
N SER A 180 -4.03 9.47 5.06
CA SER A 180 -2.87 9.86 4.25
C SER A 180 -3.26 10.55 2.94
N THR A 181 -3.87 9.85 2.01
CA THR A 181 -4.13 10.33 0.64
C THR A 181 -5.07 11.55 0.63
N GLY A 182 -6.13 11.53 1.43
CA GLY A 182 -7.08 12.65 1.56
C GLY A 182 -6.41 13.94 2.05
N PRO A 183 -5.73 13.92 3.21
CA PRO A 183 -4.98 15.08 3.72
C PRO A 183 -3.90 15.59 2.76
N GLU A 184 -3.19 14.68 2.07
CA GLU A 184 -2.18 15.08 1.08
C GLU A 184 -2.80 15.83 -0.10
N ILE A 185 -3.88 15.29 -0.68
CA ILE A 185 -4.59 15.93 -1.79
C ILE A 185 -5.11 17.31 -1.35
N TRP A 186 -5.76 17.38 -0.20
CA TRP A 186 -6.29 18.64 0.34
C TRP A 186 -5.21 19.71 0.48
N ARG A 187 -4.09 19.35 1.11
CA ARG A 187 -2.94 20.25 1.28
C ARG A 187 -2.32 20.67 -0.05
N GLN A 188 -2.12 19.73 -0.99
CA GLN A 188 -1.52 20.01 -2.30
C GLN A 188 -2.38 20.87 -3.21
N MET A 189 -3.70 20.89 -2.96
CA MET A 189 -4.68 21.69 -3.70
C MET A 189 -5.09 22.99 -2.96
N ASP A 190 -4.44 23.32 -1.86
CA ASP A 190 -4.78 24.48 -1.01
C ASP A 190 -6.27 24.51 -0.62
N GLY A 191 -6.85 23.31 -0.38
CA GLY A 191 -8.26 23.15 -0.03
C GLY A 191 -9.26 23.43 -1.15
N ARG A 192 -8.83 23.57 -2.40
CA ARG A 192 -9.68 23.91 -3.53
C ARG A 192 -9.86 22.73 -4.47
N ILE A 193 -10.91 21.96 -4.24
CA ILE A 193 -11.24 20.75 -5.02
C ILE A 193 -12.72 20.75 -5.33
N ASP A 194 -13.08 20.81 -6.59
CA ASP A 194 -14.47 20.68 -7.05
C ASP A 194 -14.84 19.21 -7.28
N TRP A 195 -13.90 18.43 -7.82
CA TRP A 195 -14.10 17.03 -8.18
C TRP A 195 -12.90 16.18 -7.80
N PHE A 196 -13.19 15.02 -7.20
CA PHE A 196 -12.22 13.94 -7.00
C PHE A 196 -12.62 12.74 -7.84
N VAL A 197 -11.69 12.27 -8.68
CA VAL A 197 -11.88 11.11 -9.56
C VAL A 197 -10.84 10.05 -9.22
N ALA A 198 -11.28 8.82 -9.03
CA ALA A 198 -10.41 7.68 -8.77
C ALA A 198 -10.97 6.40 -9.40
N GLY A 199 -10.09 5.49 -9.80
CA GLY A 199 -10.45 4.13 -10.19
C GLY A 199 -10.96 3.33 -8.99
N ILE A 200 -11.88 2.40 -9.22
CA ILE A 200 -12.46 1.55 -8.19
C ILE A 200 -11.97 0.12 -8.39
N GLY A 201 -11.13 -0.36 -7.46
CA GLY A 201 -10.81 -1.78 -7.29
C GLY A 201 -11.44 -2.26 -5.97
N THR A 202 -10.71 -2.12 -4.85
CA THR A 202 -11.23 -2.42 -3.51
C THR A 202 -12.19 -1.34 -2.98
N GLY A 203 -12.25 -0.18 -3.61
CA GLY A 203 -13.03 0.97 -3.16
C GLY A 203 -12.33 1.82 -2.09
N GLY A 204 -11.21 1.36 -1.51
CA GLY A 204 -10.54 2.03 -0.41
C GLY A 204 -10.13 3.46 -0.69
N THR A 205 -9.50 3.71 -1.84
CA THR A 205 -9.05 5.06 -2.21
C THR A 205 -10.22 6.02 -2.33
N VAL A 206 -11.23 5.67 -3.14
CA VAL A 206 -12.37 6.58 -3.39
C VAL A 206 -13.14 6.85 -2.11
N SER A 207 -13.42 5.85 -1.30
CA SER A 207 -14.20 6.03 -0.06
C SER A 207 -13.41 6.72 1.04
N GLY A 208 -12.14 6.41 1.23
CA GLY A 208 -11.30 7.05 2.24
C GLY A 208 -11.05 8.54 1.94
N VAL A 209 -10.68 8.86 0.70
CA VAL A 209 -10.47 10.25 0.27
C VAL A 209 -11.79 11.02 0.26
N ALA A 210 -12.87 10.47 -0.32
CA ALA A 210 -14.15 11.15 -0.37
C ALA A 210 -14.72 11.45 1.03
N ARG A 211 -14.53 10.53 1.99
CA ARG A 211 -14.89 10.76 3.38
C ARG A 211 -14.11 11.97 3.95
N TYR A 212 -12.80 11.99 3.79
CA TYR A 212 -11.96 13.08 4.29
C TYR A 212 -12.34 14.45 3.70
N LEU A 213 -12.62 14.48 2.37
CA LEU A 213 -12.97 15.73 1.69
C LEU A 213 -14.36 16.26 2.02
N LYS A 214 -15.26 15.43 2.60
CA LYS A 214 -16.61 15.82 2.99
C LYS A 214 -16.77 16.25 4.44
N GLU A 215 -15.82 15.88 5.28
CA GLU A 215 -15.75 16.30 6.70
C GLU A 215 -15.04 17.65 6.84
#